data_d97bb45968dfbbe33e2ff3aa81c14423
#
_entry.id   d97bb45968dfbbe33e2ff3aa81c14423
#
_cell.length_a   1.000
_cell.length_b   1.000
_cell.length_c   1.000
_cell.angle_alpha   90.00
_cell.angle_beta   90.00
_cell.angle_gamma   90.00
#
_symmetry.space_group_name_H-M   'P 1'
#
loop_
_entity.id
_entity.type
_entity.pdbx_description
1 polymer ?
#
loop_
_entity_poly.entity_id
_entity_poly.type
_entity_poly.pdbx_seq_one_letter_code
_entity_poly.pdbx_strand_id
1 'polypeptide(L)'
;MLSFVIPAHDEAALIGDTLQCLHACAQAMQLDYEVIVVADACEDATAAIARSHGAQVLEVQLRHIAATRNAGAQAARGERLLFLDADTLINPHVVGAALAALDAGAVGGGAQVHLQGKRVWSERMAQALFGWFFRVSGIAPGCFLFCTRVAFVSAGGFNTRYYAGEDVALSRALARCGRFVILRQTVHTSDRKLRSFSKREHLSLLLRFLWRGRRMLQTRDALGFWYQRRR
;
A
#
# COMPACT_ATOMS: atom_id res chain seq x y z
N MET A 1 7.31 -15.85 -11.10
CA MET A 1 6.17 -15.77 -10.16
C MET A 1 6.10 -14.38 -9.51
N LEU A 2 4.90 -13.81 -9.38
CA LEU A 2 4.60 -12.53 -8.71
C LEU A 2 3.90 -12.80 -7.37
N SER A 3 4.34 -12.19 -6.27
CA SER A 3 3.65 -12.29 -4.98
C SER A 3 2.94 -10.99 -4.67
N PHE A 4 1.61 -11.04 -4.51
CA PHE A 4 0.82 -9.95 -3.97
C PHE A 4 0.80 -10.08 -2.44
N VAL A 5 1.19 -9.02 -1.74
CA VAL A 5 1.21 -8.94 -0.28
C VAL A 5 0.21 -7.88 0.17
N ILE A 6 -0.82 -8.30 0.89
CA ILE A 6 -1.94 -7.44 1.29
C ILE A 6 -2.02 -7.39 2.82
N PRO A 7 -1.57 -6.30 3.46
CA PRO A 7 -1.82 -6.10 4.89
C PRO A 7 -3.29 -5.75 5.10
N ALA A 8 -3.93 -6.37 6.08
CA ALA A 8 -5.34 -6.12 6.39
C ALA A 8 -5.57 -6.04 7.90
N HIS A 9 -6.35 -5.05 8.34
CA HIS A 9 -6.85 -4.91 9.72
C HIS A 9 -8.29 -4.46 9.69
N ASP A 10 -9.23 -5.38 9.99
CA ASP A 10 -10.68 -5.14 9.96
C ASP A 10 -11.17 -4.54 8.63
N GLU A 11 -10.86 -5.22 7.54
CA GLU A 11 -11.20 -4.84 6.17
C GLU A 11 -12.25 -5.77 5.53
N ALA A 12 -13.08 -6.46 6.34
CA ALA A 12 -14.10 -7.40 5.83
C ALA A 12 -15.03 -6.79 4.77
N ALA A 13 -15.28 -5.47 4.85
CA ALA A 13 -16.16 -4.78 3.90
C ALA A 13 -15.56 -4.61 2.49
N LEU A 14 -14.24 -4.64 2.33
CA LEU A 14 -13.57 -4.27 1.06
C LEU A 14 -12.62 -5.33 0.53
N ILE A 15 -12.09 -6.20 1.40
CA ILE A 15 -11.08 -7.20 1.01
C ILE A 15 -11.59 -8.15 -0.08
N GLY A 16 -12.87 -8.51 -0.07
CA GLY A 16 -13.49 -9.37 -1.08
C GLY A 16 -13.40 -8.77 -2.48
N ASP A 17 -13.82 -7.52 -2.64
CA ASP A 17 -13.78 -6.79 -3.91
C ASP A 17 -12.33 -6.61 -4.40
N THR A 18 -11.40 -6.31 -3.47
CA THR A 18 -9.97 -6.17 -3.79
C THR A 18 -9.41 -7.48 -4.33
N LEU A 19 -9.69 -8.62 -3.68
CA LEU A 19 -9.23 -9.94 -4.10
C LEU A 19 -9.86 -10.37 -5.42
N GLN A 20 -11.16 -10.16 -5.59
CA GLN A 20 -11.85 -10.46 -6.85
C GLN A 20 -11.25 -9.67 -8.01
N CYS A 21 -11.03 -8.36 -7.83
CA CYS A 21 -10.41 -7.50 -8.83
C CYS A 21 -8.98 -7.96 -9.16
N LEU A 22 -8.19 -8.33 -8.15
CA LEU A 22 -6.84 -8.85 -8.30
C LEU A 22 -6.81 -10.14 -9.11
N HIS A 23 -7.64 -11.12 -8.75
CA HIS A 23 -7.70 -12.41 -9.45
C HIS A 23 -8.14 -12.24 -10.89
N ALA A 24 -9.17 -11.41 -11.16
CA ALA A 24 -9.59 -11.09 -12.52
C ALA A 24 -8.47 -10.46 -13.35
N CYS A 25 -7.72 -9.54 -12.76
CA CYS A 25 -6.57 -8.91 -13.39
C CYS A 25 -5.45 -9.92 -13.71
N ALA A 26 -5.08 -10.75 -12.73
CA ALA A 26 -4.02 -11.74 -12.89
C ALA A 26 -4.38 -12.83 -13.90
N GLN A 27 -5.64 -13.29 -13.93
CA GLN A 27 -6.14 -14.25 -14.90
C GLN A 27 -6.15 -13.67 -16.33
N ALA A 28 -6.64 -12.44 -16.50
CA ALA A 28 -6.65 -11.77 -17.79
C ALA A 28 -5.24 -11.61 -18.39
N MET A 29 -4.23 -11.50 -17.53
CA MET A 29 -2.82 -11.38 -17.90
C MET A 29 -2.08 -12.73 -17.91
N GLN A 30 -2.73 -13.84 -17.58
CA GLN A 30 -2.13 -15.18 -17.48
C GLN A 30 -0.88 -15.20 -16.56
N LEU A 31 -0.94 -14.49 -15.45
CA LEU A 31 0.19 -14.39 -14.52
C LEU A 31 0.40 -15.69 -13.72
N ASP A 32 1.65 -16.05 -13.51
CA ASP A 32 2.05 -16.95 -12.44
C ASP A 32 2.20 -16.14 -11.15
N TYR A 33 1.28 -16.34 -10.18
CA TYR A 33 1.17 -15.50 -8.99
C TYR A 33 0.68 -16.24 -7.75
N GLU A 34 0.93 -15.64 -6.62
CA GLU A 34 0.35 -15.99 -5.33
C GLU A 34 -0.20 -14.74 -4.63
N VAL A 35 -1.16 -14.93 -3.74
CA VAL A 35 -1.74 -13.86 -2.93
C VAL A 35 -1.59 -14.19 -1.47
N ILE A 36 -0.96 -13.29 -0.71
CA ILE A 36 -0.73 -13.42 0.73
C ILE A 36 -1.43 -12.25 1.41
N VAL A 37 -2.47 -12.56 2.18
CA VAL A 37 -3.17 -11.60 3.04
C VAL A 37 -2.63 -11.75 4.45
N VAL A 38 -2.10 -10.69 5.02
CA VAL A 38 -1.65 -10.66 6.40
C VAL A 38 -2.72 -9.97 7.25
N ALA A 39 -3.54 -10.79 7.92
CA ALA A 39 -4.61 -10.34 8.81
C ALA A 39 -4.01 -9.97 10.17
N ASP A 40 -3.80 -8.67 10.39
CA ASP A 40 -3.13 -8.16 11.59
C ASP A 40 -4.15 -7.73 12.63
N ALA A 41 -4.30 -8.54 13.69
CA ALA A 41 -5.21 -8.29 14.82
C ALA A 41 -6.65 -8.01 14.37
N CYS A 42 -7.14 -8.75 13.35
CA CYS A 42 -8.51 -8.64 12.88
C CYS A 42 -9.48 -9.25 13.88
N GLU A 43 -10.60 -8.54 14.13
CA GLU A 43 -11.70 -8.99 14.98
C GLU A 43 -12.97 -9.28 14.14
N ASP A 44 -12.95 -8.95 12.84
CA ASP A 44 -14.03 -9.17 11.88
C ASP A 44 -13.77 -10.39 10.97
N ALA A 45 -14.60 -10.56 9.95
CA ALA A 45 -14.50 -11.68 9.02
C ALA A 45 -13.38 -11.54 7.95
N THR A 46 -12.46 -10.57 8.07
CA THR A 46 -11.41 -10.30 7.06
C THR A 46 -10.64 -11.56 6.67
N ALA A 47 -10.14 -12.31 7.65
CA ALA A 47 -9.35 -13.52 7.39
C ALA A 47 -10.17 -14.63 6.71
N ALA A 48 -11.44 -14.82 7.13
CA ALA A 48 -12.32 -15.81 6.54
C ALA A 48 -12.67 -15.47 5.07
N ILE A 49 -12.97 -14.19 4.79
CA ILE A 49 -13.24 -13.70 3.43
C ILE A 49 -11.99 -13.88 2.56
N ALA A 50 -10.82 -13.54 3.06
CA ALA A 50 -9.59 -13.70 2.28
C ALA A 50 -9.32 -15.16 1.90
N ARG A 51 -9.53 -16.12 2.83
CA ARG A 51 -9.40 -17.56 2.53
C ARG A 51 -10.43 -18.03 1.50
N SER A 52 -11.68 -17.59 1.59
CA SER A 52 -12.72 -17.98 0.63
C SER A 52 -12.44 -17.49 -0.80
N HIS A 53 -11.60 -16.45 -0.96
CA HIS A 53 -11.10 -15.97 -2.24
C HIS A 53 -9.76 -16.61 -2.65
N GLY A 54 -9.31 -17.66 -1.97
CA GLY A 54 -8.11 -18.42 -2.35
C GLY A 54 -6.78 -17.78 -1.95
N ALA A 55 -6.78 -16.76 -1.10
CA ALA A 55 -5.55 -16.18 -0.59
C ALA A 55 -4.93 -17.06 0.51
N GLN A 56 -3.60 -17.14 0.54
CA GLN A 56 -2.87 -17.59 1.72
C GLN A 56 -3.00 -16.54 2.81
N VAL A 57 -3.52 -16.91 3.98
CA VAL A 57 -3.76 -15.97 5.08
C VAL A 57 -2.79 -16.24 6.21
N LEU A 58 -2.06 -15.18 6.61
CA LEU A 58 -1.24 -15.14 7.81
C LEU A 58 -1.98 -14.32 8.87
N GLU A 59 -2.32 -14.91 9.98
CA GLU A 59 -2.90 -14.20 11.12
C GLU A 59 -1.80 -13.81 12.10
N VAL A 60 -1.69 -12.51 12.40
CA VAL A 60 -0.65 -11.94 13.25
C VAL A 60 -1.26 -10.93 14.24
N GLN A 61 -0.50 -10.55 15.26
CA GLN A 61 -0.91 -9.60 16.30
C GLN A 61 0.12 -8.46 16.44
N LEU A 62 0.55 -7.90 15.31
CA LEU A 62 1.64 -6.93 15.27
C LEU A 62 1.14 -5.49 15.49
N ARG A 63 -0.07 -5.20 15.01
CA ARG A 63 -0.68 -3.86 15.02
C ARG A 63 0.28 -2.78 14.49
N HIS A 64 1.01 -3.14 13.42
CA HIS A 64 2.07 -2.33 12.86
C HIS A 64 2.23 -2.58 11.36
N ILE A 65 1.81 -1.64 10.52
CA ILE A 65 1.73 -1.81 9.07
C ILE A 65 3.05 -2.26 8.42
N ALA A 66 4.19 -1.69 8.81
CA ALA A 66 5.50 -2.07 8.28
C ALA A 66 5.86 -3.52 8.65
N ALA A 67 5.61 -3.94 9.90
CA ALA A 67 5.87 -5.30 10.34
C ALA A 67 4.93 -6.30 9.64
N THR A 68 3.66 -5.92 9.46
CA THR A 68 2.65 -6.72 8.74
C THR A 68 3.06 -6.96 7.29
N ARG A 69 3.48 -5.90 6.57
CA ARG A 69 3.99 -6.04 5.19
C ARG A 69 5.27 -6.87 5.12
N ASN A 70 6.18 -6.73 6.08
CA ASN A 70 7.39 -7.55 6.16
C ASN A 70 7.07 -9.03 6.38
N ALA A 71 6.12 -9.35 7.26
CA ALA A 71 5.68 -10.73 7.49
C ALA A 71 5.14 -11.38 6.20
N GLY A 72 4.33 -10.64 5.44
CA GLY A 72 3.85 -11.09 4.14
C GLY A 72 4.97 -11.28 3.12
N ALA A 73 5.94 -10.35 3.06
CA ALA A 73 7.08 -10.46 2.17
C ALA A 73 8.00 -11.65 2.52
N GLN A 74 8.12 -12.01 3.79
CA GLN A 74 8.86 -13.19 4.25
C GLN A 74 8.17 -14.49 3.84
N ALA A 75 6.84 -14.56 3.89
CA ALA A 75 6.08 -15.75 3.47
C ALA A 75 5.98 -15.88 1.94
N ALA A 76 6.17 -14.79 1.21
CA ALA A 76 6.12 -14.75 -0.24
C ALA A 76 7.27 -15.57 -0.87
N ARG A 77 6.98 -16.24 -2.00
CA ARG A 77 7.93 -17.07 -2.76
C ARG A 77 8.38 -16.43 -4.07
N GLY A 78 7.61 -15.48 -4.58
CA GLY A 78 7.90 -14.81 -5.85
C GLY A 78 9.13 -13.93 -5.81
N GLU A 79 9.82 -13.80 -6.93
CA GLU A 79 10.97 -12.90 -7.11
C GLU A 79 10.57 -11.43 -7.28
N ARG A 80 9.30 -11.20 -7.56
CA ARG A 80 8.67 -9.88 -7.69
C ARG A 80 7.62 -9.75 -6.61
N LEU A 81 7.70 -8.68 -5.83
CA LEU A 81 6.79 -8.36 -4.74
C LEU A 81 5.93 -7.18 -5.14
N LEU A 82 4.62 -7.28 -4.93
CA LEU A 82 3.68 -6.19 -5.09
C LEU A 82 2.87 -6.04 -3.80
N PHE A 83 3.09 -4.95 -3.10
CA PHE A 83 2.34 -4.57 -1.91
C PHE A 83 1.10 -3.80 -2.32
N LEU A 84 -0.07 -4.26 -1.88
CA LEU A 84 -1.37 -3.70 -2.22
C LEU A 84 -2.19 -3.54 -0.94
N ASP A 85 -2.82 -2.38 -0.71
CA ASP A 85 -3.71 -2.22 0.43
C ASP A 85 -5.04 -2.97 0.20
N ALA A 86 -5.66 -3.42 1.30
CA ALA A 86 -6.87 -4.26 1.29
C ALA A 86 -8.13 -3.57 0.73
N ASP A 87 -8.08 -2.28 0.43
CA ASP A 87 -9.13 -1.44 -0.13
C ASP A 87 -8.74 -0.83 -1.49
N THR A 88 -7.73 -1.40 -2.17
CA THR A 88 -7.18 -0.85 -3.41
C THR A 88 -7.47 -1.77 -4.59
N LEU A 89 -8.09 -1.20 -5.63
CA LEU A 89 -8.40 -1.89 -6.88
C LEU A 89 -7.33 -1.63 -7.93
N ILE A 90 -6.86 -2.70 -8.55
CA ILE A 90 -5.86 -2.69 -9.62
C ILE A 90 -6.50 -3.03 -10.97
N ASN A 91 -5.74 -2.85 -12.05
CA ASN A 91 -6.15 -3.25 -13.39
C ASN A 91 -4.95 -3.78 -14.18
N PRO A 92 -5.17 -4.49 -15.32
CA PRO A 92 -4.07 -5.05 -16.11
C PRO A 92 -3.05 -4.01 -16.58
N HIS A 93 -3.46 -2.77 -16.83
CA HIS A 93 -2.54 -1.71 -17.29
C HIS A 93 -1.51 -1.33 -16.23
N VAL A 94 -1.93 -1.20 -14.96
CA VAL A 94 -0.99 -0.81 -13.88
C VAL A 94 -0.07 -1.98 -13.51
N VAL A 95 -0.60 -3.20 -13.45
CA VAL A 95 0.22 -4.39 -13.17
C VAL A 95 1.20 -4.66 -14.31
N GLY A 96 0.75 -4.59 -15.57
CA GLY A 96 1.60 -4.74 -16.74
C GLY A 96 2.71 -3.70 -16.79
N ALA A 97 2.40 -2.43 -16.49
CA ALA A 97 3.41 -1.38 -16.41
C ALA A 97 4.44 -1.62 -15.29
N ALA A 98 4.00 -2.16 -14.13
CA ALA A 98 4.91 -2.51 -13.04
C ALA A 98 5.87 -3.64 -13.46
N LEU A 99 5.35 -4.69 -14.06
CA LEU A 99 6.15 -5.82 -14.57
C LEU A 99 7.12 -5.37 -15.66
N ALA A 100 6.66 -4.60 -16.65
CA ALA A 100 7.51 -4.06 -17.69
C ALA A 100 8.62 -3.15 -17.16
N ALA A 101 8.35 -2.36 -16.10
CA ALA A 101 9.37 -1.54 -15.46
C ALA A 101 10.46 -2.40 -14.79
N LEU A 102 10.07 -3.49 -14.10
CA LEU A 102 11.01 -4.44 -13.50
C LEU A 102 11.83 -5.17 -14.57
N ASP A 103 11.19 -5.62 -15.68
CA ASP A 103 11.86 -6.26 -16.81
C ASP A 103 12.85 -5.31 -17.51
N ALA A 104 12.55 -4.01 -17.52
CA ALA A 104 13.46 -2.97 -18.00
C ALA A 104 14.53 -2.55 -16.96
N GLY A 105 14.74 -3.35 -15.90
CA GLY A 105 15.80 -3.14 -14.91
C GLY A 105 15.48 -2.11 -13.80
N ALA A 106 14.22 -1.74 -13.60
CA ALA A 106 13.87 -1.01 -12.37
C ALA A 106 13.92 -1.97 -11.16
N VAL A 107 14.42 -1.48 -10.03
CA VAL A 107 14.45 -2.25 -8.78
C VAL A 107 13.10 -2.21 -8.05
N GLY A 108 12.26 -1.23 -8.36
CA GLY A 108 10.94 -1.07 -7.78
C GLY A 108 10.27 0.23 -8.21
N GLY A 109 9.10 0.47 -7.67
CA GLY A 109 8.30 1.65 -7.98
C GLY A 109 6.94 1.66 -7.31
N GLY A 110 6.13 2.62 -7.71
CA GLY A 110 4.73 2.74 -7.33
C GLY A 110 3.88 3.29 -8.44
N ALA A 111 2.59 3.47 -8.20
CA ALA A 111 1.64 4.01 -9.15
C ALA A 111 0.99 5.30 -8.65
N GLN A 112 0.32 6.02 -9.54
CA GLN A 112 -0.53 7.13 -9.16
C GLN A 112 -1.79 6.61 -8.46
N VAL A 113 -2.28 7.36 -7.47
CA VAL A 113 -3.46 6.99 -6.69
C VAL A 113 -4.64 7.85 -7.11
N HIS A 114 -5.73 7.19 -7.44
CA HIS A 114 -7.02 7.83 -7.63
C HIS A 114 -7.95 7.39 -6.49
N LEU A 115 -8.36 8.36 -5.67
CA LEU A 115 -9.28 8.08 -4.58
C LEU A 115 -10.70 7.96 -5.12
N GLN A 116 -11.42 6.91 -4.75
CA GLN A 116 -12.80 6.68 -5.15
C GLN A 116 -13.74 7.69 -4.47
N GLY A 117 -14.81 8.10 -5.17
CA GLY A 117 -15.88 8.95 -4.65
C GLY A 117 -16.15 10.21 -5.49
N LYS A 118 -17.36 10.77 -5.30
CA LYS A 118 -17.74 12.07 -5.92
C LYS A 118 -16.95 13.18 -5.25
N ARG A 119 -16.25 13.99 -6.05
CA ARG A 119 -15.36 15.05 -5.55
C ARG A 119 -15.76 16.41 -6.11
N VAL A 120 -15.67 17.41 -5.24
CA VAL A 120 -15.72 18.82 -5.63
C VAL A 120 -14.43 19.21 -6.35
N TRP A 121 -14.50 20.25 -7.15
CA TRP A 121 -13.39 20.70 -8.01
C TRP A 121 -12.08 20.94 -7.22
N SER A 122 -12.16 21.54 -6.02
CA SER A 122 -11.01 21.76 -5.14
C SER A 122 -10.29 20.47 -4.71
N GLU A 123 -11.03 19.40 -4.47
CA GLU A 123 -10.45 18.08 -4.11
C GLU A 123 -9.77 17.43 -5.32
N ARG A 124 -10.31 17.65 -6.53
CA ARG A 124 -9.67 17.18 -7.77
C ARG A 124 -8.34 17.89 -8.01
N MET A 125 -8.30 19.22 -7.80
CA MET A 125 -7.07 20.01 -7.87
C MET A 125 -6.03 19.54 -6.85
N ALA A 126 -6.44 19.35 -5.58
CA ALA A 126 -5.57 18.83 -4.53
C ALA A 126 -5.01 17.45 -4.88
N GLN A 127 -5.84 16.55 -5.40
CA GLN A 127 -5.40 15.22 -5.83
C GLN A 127 -4.39 15.30 -6.99
N ALA A 128 -4.61 16.18 -7.97
CA ALA A 128 -3.66 16.37 -9.07
C ALA A 128 -2.31 16.90 -8.58
N LEU A 129 -2.33 17.85 -7.64
CA LEU A 129 -1.13 18.41 -7.01
C LEU A 129 -0.37 17.34 -6.19
N PHE A 130 -1.09 16.51 -5.41
CA PHE A 130 -0.50 15.39 -4.68
C PHE A 130 0.11 14.36 -5.65
N GLY A 131 -0.58 13.99 -6.71
CA GLY A 131 -0.07 13.08 -7.72
C GLY A 131 1.20 13.61 -8.41
N TRP A 132 1.23 14.90 -8.72
CA TRP A 132 2.42 15.57 -9.26
C TRP A 132 3.57 15.56 -8.23
N PHE A 133 3.29 15.89 -6.97
CA PHE A 133 4.29 15.88 -5.89
C PHE A 133 4.93 14.49 -5.70
N PHE A 134 4.14 13.42 -5.61
CA PHE A 134 4.66 12.06 -5.48
C PHE A 134 5.52 11.67 -6.69
N ARG A 135 5.13 12.10 -7.88
CA ARG A 135 5.88 11.82 -9.10
C ARG A 135 7.22 12.54 -9.16
N VAL A 136 7.26 13.82 -8.76
CA VAL A 136 8.50 14.61 -8.72
C VAL A 136 9.41 14.19 -7.57
N SER A 137 8.85 13.85 -6.42
CA SER A 137 9.62 13.40 -5.26
C SER A 137 10.15 11.96 -5.37
N GLY A 138 9.67 11.17 -6.37
CA GLY A 138 10.06 9.76 -6.50
C GLY A 138 9.61 8.89 -5.33
N ILE A 139 8.52 9.28 -4.65
CA ILE A 139 7.97 8.55 -3.51
C ILE A 139 6.72 7.81 -3.97
N ALA A 140 6.65 6.50 -3.72
CA ALA A 140 5.48 5.69 -3.98
C ALA A 140 4.47 5.82 -2.84
N PRO A 141 3.17 6.05 -3.14
CA PRO A 141 2.11 5.90 -2.15
C PRO A 141 2.00 4.44 -1.69
N GLY A 142 1.80 4.22 -0.37
CA GLY A 142 1.85 2.89 0.23
C GLY A 142 0.78 1.89 -0.24
N CYS A 143 -0.30 2.38 -0.87
CA CYS A 143 -1.39 1.51 -1.33
C CYS A 143 -1.03 0.66 -2.57
N PHE A 144 0.03 1.01 -3.31
CA PHE A 144 0.57 0.22 -4.42
C PHE A 144 2.07 0.47 -4.57
N LEU A 145 2.85 -0.52 -4.16
CA LEU A 145 4.31 -0.49 -4.26
C LEU A 145 4.80 -1.84 -4.80
N PHE A 146 5.71 -1.82 -5.76
CA PHE A 146 6.29 -3.04 -6.32
C PHE A 146 7.82 -2.97 -6.29
N CYS A 147 8.47 -4.13 -6.18
CA CYS A 147 9.94 -4.23 -6.24
C CYS A 147 10.39 -5.66 -6.56
N THR A 148 11.65 -5.82 -6.91
CA THR A 148 12.29 -7.14 -6.91
C THR A 148 12.55 -7.58 -5.46
N ARG A 149 12.49 -8.89 -5.21
CA ARG A 149 12.84 -9.45 -3.89
C ARG A 149 14.26 -9.09 -3.48
N VAL A 150 15.20 -9.16 -4.41
CA VAL A 150 16.60 -8.81 -4.16
C VAL A 150 16.72 -7.37 -3.67
N ALA A 151 16.07 -6.42 -4.33
CA ALA A 151 16.09 -5.01 -3.92
C ALA A 151 15.38 -4.80 -2.57
N PHE A 152 14.26 -5.50 -2.32
CA PHE A 152 13.56 -5.45 -1.04
C PHE A 152 14.44 -5.88 0.13
N VAL A 153 15.12 -7.01 -0.02
CA VAL A 153 16.06 -7.52 0.99
C VAL A 153 17.25 -6.58 1.17
N SER A 154 17.85 -6.11 0.08
CA SER A 154 18.96 -5.15 0.12
C SER A 154 18.59 -3.82 0.76
N ALA A 155 17.35 -3.38 0.57
CA ALA A 155 16.80 -2.17 1.20
C ALA A 155 16.50 -2.35 2.70
N GLY A 156 16.53 -3.59 3.22
CA GLY A 156 16.19 -3.94 4.61
C GLY A 156 14.69 -4.04 4.88
N GLY A 157 13.84 -4.12 3.84
CA GLY A 157 12.41 -4.17 3.96
C GLY A 157 11.77 -2.87 4.46
N PHE A 158 10.52 -2.94 4.92
CA PHE A 158 9.84 -1.81 5.56
C PHE A 158 10.44 -1.53 6.94
N ASN A 159 10.80 -0.28 7.19
CA ASN A 159 11.43 0.13 8.45
C ASN A 159 10.37 0.21 9.58
N THR A 160 10.44 -0.72 10.52
CA THR A 160 9.52 -0.83 11.67
C THR A 160 9.65 0.27 12.73
N ARG A 161 10.57 1.23 12.57
CA ARG A 161 10.61 2.44 13.39
C ARG A 161 9.48 3.41 13.03
N TYR A 162 8.85 3.25 11.85
CA TYR A 162 7.81 4.14 11.35
C TYR A 162 6.44 3.49 11.45
N TYR A 163 5.55 4.09 12.21
CA TYR A 163 4.14 3.74 12.28
C TYR A 163 3.32 4.35 11.12
N ALA A 164 3.86 5.38 10.45
CA ALA A 164 3.37 5.93 9.19
C ALA A 164 4.55 6.47 8.37
N GLY A 165 4.44 6.46 7.02
CA GLY A 165 5.51 6.89 6.12
C GLY A 165 6.61 5.84 5.94
N GLU A 166 6.34 4.60 6.31
CA GLU A 166 7.18 3.42 6.03
C GLU A 166 7.37 3.19 4.54
N ASP A 167 6.36 3.55 3.73
CA ASP A 167 6.38 3.55 2.27
C ASP A 167 7.36 4.58 1.70
N VAL A 168 7.39 5.79 2.28
CA VAL A 168 8.37 6.83 1.96
C VAL A 168 9.79 6.37 2.28
N ALA A 169 9.96 5.73 3.45
CA ALA A 169 11.25 5.20 3.87
C ALA A 169 11.73 4.10 2.92
N LEU A 170 10.86 3.16 2.56
CA LEU A 170 11.18 2.07 1.63
C LEU A 170 11.44 2.59 0.21
N SER A 171 10.61 3.52 -0.31
CA SER A 171 10.85 4.15 -1.62
C SER A 171 12.26 4.74 -1.73
N ARG A 172 12.68 5.46 -0.69
CA ARG A 172 14.04 6.04 -0.63
C ARG A 172 15.14 4.98 -0.50
N ALA A 173 14.87 3.89 0.23
CA ALA A 173 15.81 2.80 0.37
C ALA A 173 15.99 2.05 -0.96
N LEU A 174 14.89 1.74 -1.66
CA LEU A 174 14.92 1.13 -2.98
C LEU A 174 15.59 2.03 -4.03
N ALA A 175 15.33 3.34 -4.00
CA ALA A 175 15.99 4.30 -4.91
C ALA A 175 17.51 4.35 -4.72
N ARG A 176 18.06 3.96 -3.57
CA ARG A 176 19.51 3.80 -3.37
C ARG A 176 20.04 2.47 -3.92
N CYS A 177 19.17 1.47 -4.09
CA CYS A 177 19.56 0.18 -4.66
C CYS A 177 19.56 0.19 -6.21
N GLY A 178 18.89 1.17 -6.84
CA GLY A 178 18.82 1.27 -8.29
C GLY A 178 17.66 2.15 -8.78
N ARG A 179 17.29 1.97 -10.06
CA ARG A 179 16.25 2.76 -10.71
C ARG A 179 14.88 2.49 -10.07
N PHE A 180 14.31 3.49 -9.41
CA PHE A 180 12.97 3.48 -8.83
C PHE A 180 12.04 4.37 -9.67
N VAL A 181 10.83 3.89 -10.00
CA VAL A 181 9.93 4.54 -10.95
C VAL A 181 8.54 4.80 -10.37
N ILE A 182 7.94 5.93 -10.71
CA ILE A 182 6.52 6.19 -10.45
C ILE A 182 5.77 6.09 -11.78
N LEU A 183 4.92 5.08 -11.87
CA LEU A 183 4.13 4.80 -13.05
C LEU A 183 3.11 5.92 -13.32
N ARG A 184 2.76 6.08 -14.60
CA ARG A 184 1.68 7.00 -15.02
C ARG A 184 0.29 6.39 -14.81
N GLN A 185 0.22 5.07 -14.78
CA GLN A 185 -0.98 4.29 -14.54
C GLN A 185 -1.46 4.53 -13.10
N THR A 186 -2.78 4.41 -12.91
CA THR A 186 -3.43 4.71 -11.64
C THR A 186 -4.02 3.46 -11.02
N VAL A 187 -4.01 3.41 -9.69
CA VAL A 187 -4.80 2.50 -8.87
C VAL A 187 -5.95 3.26 -8.22
N HIS A 188 -7.03 2.55 -7.91
CA HIS A 188 -8.19 3.14 -7.25
C HIS A 188 -8.25 2.64 -5.80
N THR A 189 -8.17 3.55 -4.83
CA THR A 189 -8.27 3.22 -3.41
C THR A 189 -9.44 3.92 -2.75
N SER A 190 -9.95 3.34 -1.67
CA SER A 190 -11.08 3.90 -0.91
C SER A 190 -10.70 5.21 -0.23
N ASP A 191 -11.60 6.18 -0.24
CA ASP A 191 -11.47 7.43 0.53
C ASP A 191 -12.10 7.33 1.93
N ARG A 192 -12.54 6.12 2.34
CA ARG A 192 -13.21 5.86 3.62
C ARG A 192 -12.45 6.43 4.81
N LYS A 193 -11.15 6.16 4.89
CA LYS A 193 -10.30 6.66 5.99
C LYS A 193 -10.21 8.18 6.00
N LEU A 194 -10.14 8.82 4.83
CA LEU A 194 -10.11 10.29 4.73
C LEU A 194 -11.45 10.90 5.17
N ARG A 195 -12.58 10.27 4.84
CA ARG A 195 -13.91 10.76 5.21
C ARG A 195 -14.24 10.56 6.68
N SER A 196 -13.59 9.59 7.36
CA SER A 196 -13.84 9.31 8.79
C SER A 196 -13.33 10.44 9.70
N PHE A 197 -12.54 11.37 9.18
CA PHE A 197 -11.95 12.47 9.96
C PHE A 197 -12.40 13.83 9.47
N SER A 198 -12.66 14.72 10.40
CA SER A 198 -13.07 16.09 10.11
C SER A 198 -11.91 16.93 9.52
N LYS A 199 -12.24 18.01 8.81
CA LYS A 199 -11.24 18.95 8.29
C LYS A 199 -10.34 19.53 9.40
N ARG A 200 -10.87 19.72 10.61
CA ARG A 200 -10.11 20.22 11.76
C ARG A 200 -9.05 19.20 12.24
N GLU A 201 -9.37 17.90 12.19
CA GLU A 201 -8.44 16.84 12.54
C GLU A 201 -7.32 16.72 11.51
N HIS A 202 -7.62 16.86 10.23
CA HIS A 202 -6.61 16.91 9.17
C HIS A 202 -5.66 18.10 9.36
N LEU A 203 -6.19 19.28 9.66
CA LEU A 203 -5.39 20.48 9.94
C LEU A 203 -4.52 20.29 11.19
N SER A 204 -5.08 19.74 12.27
CA SER A 204 -4.34 19.42 13.49
C SER A 204 -3.19 18.43 13.23
N LEU A 205 -3.44 17.40 12.41
CA LEU A 205 -2.42 16.44 12.01
C LEU A 205 -1.28 17.12 11.23
N LEU A 206 -1.63 18.00 10.27
CA LEU A 206 -0.66 18.76 9.48
C LEU A 206 0.18 19.69 10.37
N LEU A 207 -0.44 20.44 11.28
CA LEU A 207 0.26 21.33 12.22
C LEU A 207 1.20 20.55 13.15
N ARG A 208 0.76 19.40 13.67
CA ARG A 208 1.60 18.50 14.48
C ARG A 208 2.78 17.96 13.68
N PHE A 209 2.55 17.61 12.42
CA PHE A 209 3.61 17.13 11.53
C PHE A 209 4.65 18.24 11.26
N LEU A 210 4.22 19.48 11.01
CA LEU A 210 5.10 20.63 10.82
C LEU A 210 5.93 20.93 12.08
N TRP A 211 5.34 20.75 13.28
CA TRP A 211 6.02 21.05 14.53
C TRP A 211 6.94 19.92 15.03
N ARG A 212 6.49 18.66 14.96
CA ARG A 212 7.25 17.48 15.45
C ARG A 212 8.07 16.79 14.37
N GLY A 213 7.86 17.13 13.09
CA GLY A 213 8.56 16.55 11.95
C GLY A 213 8.45 15.02 11.91
N ARG A 214 9.53 14.37 11.48
CA ARG A 214 9.59 12.91 11.32
C ARG A 214 9.42 12.12 12.61
N ARG A 215 9.67 12.72 13.79
CA ARG A 215 9.51 12.05 15.09
C ARG A 215 8.05 11.64 15.35
N MET A 216 7.10 12.40 14.84
CA MET A 216 5.66 12.07 14.93
C MET A 216 5.34 10.74 14.25
N LEU A 217 6.00 10.41 13.15
CA LEU A 217 5.77 9.18 12.37
C LEU A 217 6.31 7.93 13.08
N GLN A 218 7.10 8.09 14.13
CA GLN A 218 7.70 7.03 14.93
C GLN A 218 6.93 6.74 16.23
N THR A 219 5.82 7.43 16.47
CA THR A 219 5.04 7.28 17.72
C THR A 219 3.60 6.93 17.37
N ARG A 220 3.13 5.74 17.77
CA ARG A 220 1.78 5.24 17.48
C ARG A 220 0.69 6.17 18.01
N ASP A 221 0.84 6.67 19.24
CA ASP A 221 -0.16 7.51 19.92
C ASP A 221 -0.38 8.85 19.21
N ALA A 222 0.64 9.35 18.49
CA ALA A 222 0.51 10.56 17.68
C ALA A 222 -0.29 10.33 16.37
N LEU A 223 -0.52 9.07 15.99
CA LEU A 223 -1.09 8.64 14.72
C LEU A 223 -2.49 8.01 14.87
N GLY A 224 -3.32 8.51 15.80
CA GLY A 224 -4.70 8.06 16.00
C GLY A 224 -5.50 7.98 14.69
N PHE A 225 -5.16 8.81 13.69
CA PHE A 225 -5.72 8.79 12.35
C PHE A 225 -5.63 7.41 11.66
N TRP A 226 -4.55 6.65 11.85
CA TRP A 226 -4.34 5.35 11.20
C TRP A 226 -4.73 4.17 12.07
N TYR A 227 -4.71 4.34 13.42
CA TYR A 227 -4.80 3.23 14.38
C TYR A 227 -6.05 3.24 15.25
N GLN A 228 -6.87 4.32 15.25
CA GLN A 228 -8.13 4.36 15.97
C GLN A 228 -9.28 3.86 15.11
N ARG A 229 -10.04 2.88 15.61
CA ARG A 229 -11.33 2.48 15.03
C ARG A 229 -12.31 3.64 15.17
N ARG A 230 -12.80 4.18 14.07
CA ARG A 230 -14.04 4.94 14.02
C ARG A 230 -15.03 4.16 13.16
N ARG A 231 -16.13 3.76 13.80
CA ARG A 231 -17.28 3.12 13.14
C ARG A 231 -18.05 4.13 12.32
#